data_5080ef500953c090ef64aec8e07c2812
#
_entry.id   5080ef500953c090ef64aec8e07c2812
#
_cell.length_a   1.000
_cell.length_b   1.000
_cell.length_c   1.000
_cell.angle_alpha   90.00
_cell.angle_beta   90.00
_cell.angle_gamma   90.00
#
_symmetry.space_group_name_H-M   'P 1'
#
loop_
_entity.id
_entity.type
_entity.pdbx_description
1 polymer ?
#
loop_
_entity_poly.entity_id
_entity_poly.type
_entity_poly.pdbx_seq_one_letter_code
_entity_poly.pdbx_strand_id
1 'polypeptide(L)'
;ETGGGPIGGGWTAFFLSKGFNVVSYLHDKNEEDVFMKIVNTAWKSLEKLGLAENASLKNLHITSELEKALNGVHFVQESAPENLELKQDLYSKMGRLLPNNIIISSSTSGFMMSEIQTRCSTPERTVIGHPFNPPYILPLVEVVGGKKTSKSAVQWAFDFFKFSGKEPLILKKEVPGFVATRLQEALWREALHMVDNGEASPSDIDKALINGPAPRMVVQGQCMAFHVACGEGGMATNLDQFGPALKWPWTRLQAPELTTELRDKMVNGCNEMAGDTNFEILASKRDEAIVSVLNALKKKFCLLYTSDAADDLR
;
A
#
# COMPACT_ATOMS: atom_id res chain seq x y z
N GLU A 1 15.07 3.31 -10.53
CA GLU A 1 13.96 4.13 -10.03
C GLU A 1 13.83 5.42 -10.85
N THR A 2 12.61 5.87 -11.12
CA THR A 2 12.38 7.14 -11.84
C THR A 2 11.46 8.03 -11.00
N GLY A 3 11.98 9.13 -10.45
CA GLY A 3 11.24 10.12 -9.68
C GLY A 3 11.94 10.55 -8.41
N GLY A 4 12.03 11.88 -8.20
CA GLY A 4 12.73 12.51 -7.06
C GLY A 4 11.88 12.70 -5.80
N GLY A 5 10.58 12.38 -5.86
CA GLY A 5 9.64 12.60 -4.77
C GLY A 5 9.70 11.56 -3.63
N PRO A 6 8.82 11.69 -2.60
CA PRO A 6 8.81 10.80 -1.43
C PRO A 6 8.65 9.31 -1.78
N ILE A 7 7.90 8.99 -2.83
CA ILE A 7 7.71 7.59 -3.26
C ILE A 7 8.99 7.06 -3.92
N GLY A 8 9.57 7.79 -4.87
CA GLY A 8 10.81 7.38 -5.54
C GLY A 8 12.00 7.29 -4.58
N GLY A 9 12.19 8.29 -3.72
CA GLY A 9 13.21 8.25 -2.68
C GLY A 9 13.01 7.12 -1.67
N GLY A 10 11.76 6.83 -1.32
CA GLY A 10 11.41 5.72 -0.45
C GLY A 10 11.69 4.35 -1.09
N TRP A 11 11.34 4.14 -2.36
CA TRP A 11 11.70 2.93 -3.11
C TRP A 11 13.23 2.76 -3.24
N THR A 12 13.93 3.85 -3.56
CA THR A 12 15.40 3.85 -3.63
C THR A 12 15.99 3.36 -2.33
N ALA A 13 15.62 3.95 -1.19
CA ALA A 13 16.12 3.53 0.11
C ALA A 13 15.77 2.07 0.42
N PHE A 14 14.53 1.65 0.09
CA PHE A 14 14.10 0.28 0.30
C PHE A 14 14.96 -0.72 -0.48
N PHE A 15 15.15 -0.53 -1.80
CA PHE A 15 15.94 -1.44 -2.61
C PHE A 15 17.42 -1.46 -2.18
N LEU A 16 17.99 -0.30 -1.85
CA LEU A 16 19.34 -0.23 -1.29
C LEU A 16 19.47 -1.02 0.02
N SER A 17 18.44 -0.97 0.88
CA SER A 17 18.42 -1.71 2.16
C SER A 17 18.37 -3.22 1.98
N LYS A 18 17.92 -3.68 0.81
CA LYS A 18 17.91 -5.09 0.41
C LYS A 18 19.16 -5.51 -0.39
N GLY A 19 20.14 -4.61 -0.50
CA GLY A 19 21.41 -4.89 -1.16
C GLY A 19 21.39 -4.77 -2.69
N PHE A 20 20.34 -4.20 -3.27
CA PHE A 20 20.30 -3.93 -4.70
C PHE A 20 21.18 -2.74 -5.08
N ASN A 21 21.74 -2.76 -6.28
CA ASN A 21 22.29 -1.57 -6.93
C ASN A 21 21.13 -0.77 -7.53
N VAL A 22 21.02 0.50 -7.19
CA VAL A 22 19.92 1.36 -7.63
C VAL A 22 20.45 2.52 -8.46
N VAL A 23 19.87 2.71 -9.63
CA VAL A 23 20.06 3.92 -10.45
C VAL A 23 18.78 4.74 -10.34
N SER A 24 18.88 5.96 -9.83
CA SER A 24 17.76 6.89 -9.72
C SER A 24 17.85 7.98 -10.79
N TYR A 25 16.82 8.05 -11.64
CA TYR A 25 16.66 9.10 -12.62
C TYR A 25 15.90 10.28 -12.00
N LEU A 26 16.54 11.43 -11.94
CA LEU A 26 15.96 12.70 -11.54
C LEU A 26 15.86 13.61 -12.77
N HIS A 27 14.66 14.11 -13.06
CA HIS A 27 14.45 14.96 -14.22
C HIS A 27 15.22 16.26 -14.13
N ASP A 28 15.32 16.84 -12.93
CA ASP A 28 16.13 18.04 -12.61
C ASP A 28 17.21 17.69 -11.59
N LYS A 29 18.45 18.06 -11.90
CA LYS A 29 19.58 17.89 -10.97
C LYS A 29 19.40 18.67 -9.66
N ASN A 30 18.63 19.75 -9.67
CA ASN A 30 18.33 20.53 -8.47
C ASN A 30 17.47 19.76 -7.45
N GLU A 31 16.85 18.65 -7.84
CA GLU A 31 16.09 17.76 -6.94
C GLU A 31 16.99 16.87 -6.06
N GLU A 32 18.28 16.73 -6.39
CA GLU A 32 19.18 15.76 -5.76
C GLU A 32 19.30 15.95 -4.24
N ASP A 33 19.44 17.19 -3.76
CA ASP A 33 19.54 17.47 -2.32
C ASP A 33 18.28 17.07 -1.56
N VAL A 34 17.11 17.36 -2.11
CA VAL A 34 15.81 17.00 -1.53
C VAL A 34 15.62 15.48 -1.57
N PHE A 35 15.94 14.86 -2.70
CA PHE A 35 15.89 13.42 -2.86
C PHE A 35 16.79 12.70 -1.85
N MET A 36 18.04 13.14 -1.69
CA MET A 36 18.97 12.56 -0.70
C MET A 36 18.52 12.74 0.74
N LYS A 37 17.84 13.83 1.08
CA LYS A 37 17.21 13.98 2.41
C LYS A 37 16.14 12.92 2.65
N ILE A 38 15.31 12.63 1.64
CA ILE A 38 14.28 11.58 1.72
C ILE A 38 14.93 10.21 1.90
N VAL A 39 15.94 9.88 1.07
CA VAL A 39 16.66 8.61 1.13
C VAL A 39 17.32 8.42 2.50
N ASN A 40 18.02 9.44 3.00
CA ASN A 40 18.71 9.39 4.31
C ASN A 40 17.71 9.27 5.48
N THR A 41 16.55 9.91 5.39
CA THR A 41 15.48 9.78 6.41
C THR A 41 14.92 8.37 6.43
N ALA A 42 14.65 7.81 5.26
CA ALA A 42 14.17 6.45 5.11
C ALA A 42 15.21 5.43 5.59
N TRP A 43 16.49 5.65 5.30
CA TRP A 43 17.59 4.77 5.69
C TRP A 43 17.67 4.58 7.20
N LYS A 44 17.56 5.66 7.99
CA LYS A 44 17.55 5.60 9.47
C LYS A 44 16.44 4.68 10.02
N SER A 45 15.30 4.64 9.34
CA SER A 45 14.20 3.74 9.73
C SER A 45 14.49 2.30 9.33
N LEU A 46 15.10 2.09 8.16
CA LEU A 46 15.47 0.78 7.64
C LEU A 46 16.60 0.14 8.46
N GLU A 47 17.57 0.91 8.96
CA GLU A 47 18.59 0.43 9.91
C GLU A 47 17.96 -0.22 11.15
N LYS A 48 16.85 0.34 11.66
CA LYS A 48 16.12 -0.20 12.81
C LYS A 48 15.32 -1.45 12.50
N LEU A 49 14.94 -1.65 11.22
CA LEU A 49 14.22 -2.81 10.74
C LEU A 49 15.14 -3.96 10.31
N GLY A 50 16.44 -3.68 10.17
CA GLY A 50 17.45 -4.62 9.71
C GLY A 50 17.76 -4.46 8.22
N LEU A 51 19.05 -4.33 7.93
CA LEU A 51 19.60 -4.22 6.57
C LEU A 51 20.10 -5.58 6.10
N ALA A 52 20.07 -5.82 4.78
CA ALA A 52 20.77 -6.93 4.18
C ALA A 52 22.30 -6.78 4.34
N GLU A 53 23.05 -7.87 4.30
CA GLU A 53 24.50 -7.89 4.52
C GLU A 53 25.28 -6.96 3.56
N ASN A 54 24.81 -6.87 2.30
CA ASN A 54 25.41 -6.05 1.25
C ASN A 54 24.68 -4.70 1.04
N ALA A 55 23.78 -4.31 1.97
CA ALA A 55 23.08 -3.04 1.91
C ALA A 55 24.03 -1.86 2.10
N SER A 56 23.97 -0.90 1.19
CA SER A 56 24.81 0.30 1.26
C SER A 56 24.22 1.45 0.47
N LEU A 57 24.30 2.66 1.01
CA LEU A 57 24.00 3.88 0.26
C LEU A 57 24.97 4.12 -0.91
N LYS A 58 26.18 3.50 -0.88
CA LYS A 58 27.15 3.56 -1.98
C LYS A 58 26.70 2.81 -3.22
N ASN A 59 25.69 1.96 -3.12
CA ASN A 59 25.08 1.25 -4.24
C ASN A 59 24.07 2.14 -5.02
N LEU A 60 23.92 3.42 -4.63
CA LEU A 60 23.10 4.40 -5.32
C LEU A 60 23.91 5.14 -6.37
N HIS A 61 23.37 5.21 -7.58
CA HIS A 61 23.81 6.11 -8.63
C HIS A 61 22.67 7.03 -9.05
N ILE A 62 22.94 8.33 -9.15
CA ILE A 62 21.94 9.34 -9.55
C ILE A 62 22.34 9.90 -10.91
N THR A 63 21.38 10.06 -11.79
CA THR A 63 21.58 10.66 -13.11
C THR A 63 20.35 11.43 -13.59
N SER A 64 20.56 12.47 -14.39
CA SER A 64 19.49 13.19 -15.11
C SER A 64 19.34 12.75 -16.57
N GLU A 65 20.03 11.69 -16.99
CA GLU A 65 19.98 11.14 -18.32
C GLU A 65 19.25 9.81 -18.30
N LEU A 66 18.02 9.78 -18.85
CA LEU A 66 17.15 8.59 -18.81
C LEU A 66 17.83 7.37 -19.44
N GLU A 67 18.51 7.54 -20.58
CA GLU A 67 19.20 6.43 -21.26
C GLU A 67 20.28 5.80 -20.39
N LYS A 68 21.04 6.62 -19.65
CA LYS A 68 22.05 6.13 -18.71
C LYS A 68 21.40 5.40 -17.55
N ALA A 69 20.27 5.92 -17.05
CA ALA A 69 19.55 5.29 -15.95
C ALA A 69 18.98 3.91 -16.32
N LEU A 70 18.64 3.70 -17.58
CA LEU A 70 18.04 2.46 -18.08
C LEU A 70 19.05 1.42 -18.54
N ASN A 71 20.32 1.78 -18.63
CA ASN A 71 21.35 0.88 -19.13
C ASN A 71 21.67 -0.24 -18.13
N GLY A 72 21.53 -1.49 -18.57
CA GLY A 72 21.88 -2.67 -17.76
C GLY A 72 20.97 -2.94 -16.57
N VAL A 73 19.80 -2.31 -16.46
CA VAL A 73 18.83 -2.56 -15.37
C VAL A 73 18.06 -3.85 -15.59
N HIS A 74 17.60 -4.46 -14.50
CA HIS A 74 16.80 -5.68 -14.50
C HIS A 74 15.32 -5.43 -14.21
N PHE A 75 14.98 -4.26 -13.68
CA PHE A 75 13.64 -3.84 -13.32
C PHE A 75 13.57 -2.32 -13.27
N VAL A 76 12.43 -1.75 -13.62
CA VAL A 76 12.18 -0.32 -13.49
C VAL A 76 10.95 -0.08 -12.63
N GLN A 77 11.09 0.74 -11.57
CA GLN A 77 9.98 1.27 -10.79
C GLN A 77 9.81 2.75 -11.14
N GLU A 78 8.68 3.14 -11.66
CA GLU A 78 8.37 4.52 -12.05
C GLU A 78 7.55 5.19 -10.94
N SER A 79 8.03 6.34 -10.48
CA SER A 79 7.40 7.19 -9.46
C SER A 79 7.38 8.66 -9.87
N ALA A 80 7.23 8.93 -11.17
CA ALA A 80 7.10 10.28 -11.72
C ALA A 80 5.80 10.95 -11.23
N PRO A 81 5.69 12.29 -11.34
CA PRO A 81 4.46 13.01 -10.96
C PRO A 81 3.19 12.41 -11.56
N GLU A 82 2.07 12.54 -10.82
CA GLU A 82 0.77 11.96 -11.20
C GLU A 82 0.13 12.76 -12.34
N ASN A 83 0.72 12.63 -13.53
CA ASN A 83 0.29 13.24 -14.77
C ASN A 83 0.31 12.16 -15.88
N LEU A 84 -0.87 11.88 -16.45
CA LEU A 84 -1.05 10.78 -17.39
C LEU A 84 -0.19 10.96 -18.67
N GLU A 85 -0.16 12.14 -19.22
CA GLU A 85 0.60 12.42 -20.44
C GLU A 85 2.11 12.24 -20.22
N LEU A 86 2.63 12.78 -19.11
CA LEU A 86 4.02 12.58 -18.71
C LEU A 86 4.36 11.08 -18.56
N LYS A 87 3.49 10.31 -17.90
CA LYS A 87 3.69 8.86 -17.75
C LYS A 87 3.66 8.14 -19.08
N GLN A 88 2.71 8.47 -19.97
CA GLN A 88 2.63 7.89 -21.32
C GLN A 88 3.90 8.17 -22.14
N ASP A 89 4.43 9.39 -22.09
CA ASP A 89 5.66 9.77 -22.81
C ASP A 89 6.88 9.05 -22.22
N LEU A 90 6.96 8.93 -20.90
CA LEU A 90 8.03 8.20 -20.23
C LEU A 90 7.98 6.70 -20.59
N TYR A 91 6.80 6.08 -20.57
CA TYR A 91 6.60 4.68 -20.97
C TYR A 91 6.89 4.44 -22.45
N SER A 92 6.57 5.41 -23.32
CA SER A 92 6.95 5.38 -24.73
C SER A 92 8.47 5.36 -24.91
N LYS A 93 9.22 6.16 -24.15
CA LYS A 93 10.70 6.18 -24.17
C LYS A 93 11.28 4.89 -23.59
N MET A 94 10.84 4.48 -22.41
CA MET A 94 11.30 3.24 -21.76
C MET A 94 11.03 2.01 -22.61
N GLY A 95 9.86 1.95 -23.25
CA GLY A 95 9.50 0.84 -24.15
C GLY A 95 10.46 0.65 -25.33
N ARG A 96 11.03 1.74 -25.84
CA ARG A 96 12.02 1.71 -26.94
C ARG A 96 13.46 1.43 -26.47
N LEU A 97 13.82 1.90 -25.29
CA LEU A 97 15.20 1.87 -24.79
C LEU A 97 15.54 0.55 -24.08
N LEU A 98 14.56 -0.06 -23.42
CA LEU A 98 14.77 -1.25 -22.60
C LEU A 98 14.63 -2.54 -23.42
N PRO A 99 15.43 -3.59 -23.13
CA PRO A 99 15.19 -4.95 -23.62
C PRO A 99 13.79 -5.44 -23.27
N ASN A 100 13.19 -6.28 -24.13
CA ASN A 100 11.79 -6.73 -24.00
C ASN A 100 11.49 -7.56 -22.75
N ASN A 101 12.50 -8.11 -22.09
CA ASN A 101 12.37 -8.90 -20.88
C ASN A 101 12.35 -8.06 -19.58
N ILE A 102 12.57 -6.75 -19.66
CA ILE A 102 12.62 -5.90 -18.48
C ILE A 102 11.21 -5.40 -18.14
N ILE A 103 10.74 -5.70 -16.94
CA ILE A 103 9.44 -5.24 -16.44
C ILE A 103 9.53 -3.76 -16.06
N ILE A 104 8.50 -3.00 -16.46
CA ILE A 104 8.33 -1.58 -16.13
C ILE A 104 7.09 -1.46 -15.23
N SER A 105 7.30 -1.06 -13.99
CA SER A 105 6.27 -0.93 -12.96
C SER A 105 6.01 0.53 -12.65
N SER A 106 4.75 0.92 -12.43
CA SER A 106 4.37 2.27 -12.00
C SER A 106 3.90 2.30 -10.55
N SER A 107 4.31 3.32 -9.82
CA SER A 107 3.83 3.61 -8.46
C SER A 107 2.54 4.43 -8.44
N THR A 108 1.89 4.69 -9.59
CA THR A 108 0.66 5.47 -9.63
C THR A 108 -0.40 4.93 -8.68
N SER A 109 -1.12 5.81 -8.00
CA SER A 109 -2.24 5.48 -7.13
C SER A 109 -3.61 5.66 -7.81
N GLY A 110 -3.67 6.39 -8.91
CA GLY A 110 -4.92 6.80 -9.56
C GLY A 110 -5.13 6.27 -10.97
N PHE A 111 -4.09 6.23 -11.81
CA PHE A 111 -4.22 5.85 -13.21
C PHE A 111 -4.21 4.32 -13.41
N MET A 112 -4.99 3.89 -14.38
CA MET A 112 -4.96 2.49 -14.82
C MET A 112 -3.75 2.25 -15.73
N MET A 113 -3.12 1.08 -15.62
CA MET A 113 -2.02 0.72 -16.52
C MET A 113 -2.48 0.69 -17.99
N SER A 114 -3.73 0.33 -18.24
CA SER A 114 -4.34 0.42 -19.59
C SER A 114 -4.27 1.80 -20.21
N GLU A 115 -4.28 2.87 -19.41
CA GLU A 115 -4.16 4.26 -19.87
C GLU A 115 -2.70 4.65 -20.05
N ILE A 116 -1.85 4.30 -19.09
CA ILE A 116 -0.41 4.62 -19.12
C ILE A 116 0.29 3.93 -20.31
N GLN A 117 -0.03 2.66 -20.57
CA GLN A 117 0.64 1.85 -21.60
C GLN A 117 0.25 2.17 -23.05
N THR A 118 -0.66 3.13 -23.28
CA THR A 118 -1.22 3.40 -24.62
C THR A 118 -0.16 3.77 -25.66
N ARG A 119 0.89 4.49 -25.27
CA ARG A 119 2.00 4.91 -26.14
C ARG A 119 3.24 4.01 -26.03
N CYS A 120 3.21 2.98 -25.17
CA CYS A 120 4.33 2.07 -24.99
C CYS A 120 4.42 1.08 -26.15
N SER A 121 5.62 0.89 -26.72
CA SER A 121 5.85 -0.07 -27.80
C SER A 121 5.83 -1.52 -27.34
N THR A 122 6.01 -1.77 -26.04
CA THR A 122 6.06 -3.09 -25.41
C THR A 122 5.14 -3.12 -24.18
N PRO A 123 3.83 -2.91 -24.37
CA PRO A 123 2.88 -2.78 -23.25
C PRO A 123 2.68 -4.07 -22.47
N GLU A 124 3.01 -5.23 -23.05
CA GLU A 124 2.86 -6.56 -22.42
C GLU A 124 3.72 -6.75 -21.16
N ARG A 125 4.77 -5.93 -20.98
CA ARG A 125 5.70 -5.97 -19.84
C ARG A 125 5.52 -4.81 -18.85
N THR A 126 4.43 -4.07 -18.96
CA THR A 126 4.12 -2.95 -18.07
C THR A 126 3.11 -3.36 -17.02
N VAL A 127 3.32 -2.96 -15.76
CA VAL A 127 2.44 -3.28 -14.63
C VAL A 127 2.30 -2.07 -13.71
N ILE A 128 1.27 -2.05 -12.89
CA ILE A 128 1.25 -1.24 -11.67
C ILE A 128 1.93 -2.06 -10.56
N GLY A 129 2.81 -1.41 -9.80
CA GLY A 129 3.34 -1.88 -8.52
C GLY A 129 3.13 -0.78 -7.51
N HIS A 130 1.87 -0.61 -7.08
CA HIS A 130 1.43 0.50 -6.24
C HIS A 130 1.82 0.27 -4.77
N PRO A 131 2.74 1.06 -4.20
CA PRO A 131 3.09 0.98 -2.78
C PRO A 131 2.14 1.79 -1.92
N PHE A 132 2.16 1.56 -0.61
CA PHE A 132 1.63 2.52 0.36
C PHE A 132 2.75 3.36 0.95
N ASN A 133 2.47 4.63 1.17
CA ASN A 133 3.42 5.58 1.77
C ASN A 133 3.47 5.42 3.30
N PRO A 134 4.64 5.27 3.91
CA PRO A 134 5.98 5.30 3.31
C PRO A 134 6.40 3.93 2.73
N PRO A 135 6.82 3.88 1.44
CA PRO A 135 7.09 2.61 0.75
C PRO A 135 8.26 1.82 1.34
N TYR A 136 9.14 2.44 2.10
CA TYR A 136 10.25 1.77 2.77
C TYR A 136 9.86 1.03 4.06
N ILE A 137 8.68 1.33 4.64
CA ILE A 137 8.20 0.68 5.88
C ILE A 137 7.00 -0.22 5.58
N LEU A 138 6.00 0.30 4.85
CA LEU A 138 4.77 -0.46 4.61
C LEU A 138 5.02 -1.57 3.60
N PRO A 139 4.62 -2.81 3.92
CA PRO A 139 4.96 -3.96 3.08
C PRO A 139 4.09 -4.10 1.84
N LEU A 140 2.86 -3.58 1.83
CA LEU A 140 1.91 -3.78 0.74
C LEU A 140 2.42 -3.23 -0.58
N VAL A 141 2.26 -4.03 -1.64
CA VAL A 141 2.36 -3.60 -3.05
C VAL A 141 1.19 -4.18 -3.82
N GLU A 142 0.33 -3.34 -4.38
CA GLU A 142 -0.76 -3.79 -5.26
C GLU A 142 -0.23 -3.95 -6.68
N VAL A 143 -0.26 -5.18 -7.19
CA VAL A 143 0.21 -5.54 -8.54
C VAL A 143 -0.99 -5.66 -9.47
N VAL A 144 -1.04 -4.80 -10.49
CA VAL A 144 -2.17 -4.72 -11.42
C VAL A 144 -1.68 -4.68 -12.85
N GLY A 145 -2.20 -5.58 -13.68
CA GLY A 145 -1.94 -5.54 -15.12
C GLY A 145 -2.97 -4.69 -15.87
N GLY A 146 -2.55 -4.00 -16.92
CA GLY A 146 -3.44 -3.35 -17.89
C GLY A 146 -3.96 -4.33 -18.93
N LYS A 147 -4.82 -3.84 -19.83
CA LYS A 147 -5.45 -4.67 -20.91
C LYS A 147 -4.44 -5.37 -21.81
N LYS A 148 -3.25 -4.79 -21.99
CA LYS A 148 -2.19 -5.35 -22.85
C LYS A 148 -1.09 -6.03 -22.05
N THR A 149 -1.12 -5.98 -20.73
CA THR A 149 -0.12 -6.61 -19.86
C THR A 149 -0.23 -8.13 -19.94
N SER A 150 0.91 -8.80 -20.09
CA SER A 150 0.95 -10.27 -20.07
C SER A 150 0.78 -10.82 -18.65
N LYS A 151 0.19 -12.00 -18.53
CA LYS A 151 0.08 -12.69 -17.23
C LYS A 151 1.46 -12.99 -16.62
N SER A 152 2.45 -13.27 -17.45
CA SER A 152 3.82 -13.51 -17.01
C SER A 152 4.47 -12.26 -16.43
N ALA A 153 4.18 -11.06 -16.96
CA ALA A 153 4.67 -9.81 -16.40
C ALA A 153 4.08 -9.52 -15.01
N VAL A 154 2.77 -9.76 -14.83
CA VAL A 154 2.10 -9.63 -13.53
C VAL A 154 2.70 -10.62 -12.51
N GLN A 155 2.86 -11.88 -12.90
CA GLN A 155 3.44 -12.89 -12.00
C GLN A 155 4.89 -12.57 -11.66
N TRP A 156 5.70 -12.18 -12.64
CA TRP A 156 7.09 -11.78 -12.41
C TRP A 156 7.19 -10.61 -11.42
N ALA A 157 6.35 -9.58 -11.58
CA ALA A 157 6.32 -8.43 -10.67
C ALA A 157 5.94 -8.86 -9.25
N PHE A 158 4.93 -9.72 -9.11
CA PHE A 158 4.54 -10.29 -7.83
C PHE A 158 5.72 -11.03 -7.16
N ASP A 159 6.38 -11.93 -7.90
CA ASP A 159 7.49 -12.71 -7.37
C ASP A 159 8.69 -11.82 -7.01
N PHE A 160 8.97 -10.80 -7.81
CA PHE A 160 10.03 -9.83 -7.54
C PHE A 160 9.75 -9.03 -6.26
N PHE A 161 8.54 -8.47 -6.09
CA PHE A 161 8.21 -7.75 -4.88
C PHE A 161 8.26 -8.66 -3.66
N LYS A 162 7.77 -9.89 -3.75
CA LYS A 162 7.85 -10.86 -2.68
C LYS A 162 9.29 -11.21 -2.32
N PHE A 163 10.13 -11.47 -3.31
CA PHE A 163 11.57 -11.71 -3.13
C PHE A 163 12.27 -10.53 -2.46
N SER A 164 11.88 -9.30 -2.80
CA SER A 164 12.44 -8.09 -2.17
C SER A 164 11.99 -7.87 -0.73
N GLY A 165 11.06 -8.68 -0.21
CA GLY A 165 10.53 -8.59 1.16
C GLY A 165 9.31 -7.70 1.31
N LYS A 166 8.58 -7.47 0.21
CA LYS A 166 7.23 -6.88 0.22
C LYS A 166 6.15 -7.96 0.37
N GLU A 167 4.92 -7.50 0.65
CA GLU A 167 3.71 -8.32 0.62
C GLU A 167 2.86 -7.90 -0.59
N PRO A 168 3.12 -8.46 -1.78
CA PRO A 168 2.40 -8.09 -2.98
C PRO A 168 1.01 -8.73 -3.01
N LEU A 169 0.05 -7.97 -3.57
CA LEU A 169 -1.34 -8.39 -3.80
C LEU A 169 -1.66 -8.25 -5.29
N ILE A 170 -1.95 -9.36 -5.98
CA ILE A 170 -2.41 -9.29 -7.38
C ILE A 170 -3.90 -8.93 -7.41
N LEU A 171 -4.23 -7.85 -8.09
CA LEU A 171 -5.60 -7.49 -8.40
C LEU A 171 -6.07 -8.18 -9.68
N LYS A 172 -7.23 -8.83 -9.61
CA LYS A 172 -7.82 -9.55 -10.75
C LYS A 172 -8.35 -8.65 -11.87
N LYS A 173 -8.59 -7.36 -11.56
CA LYS A 173 -9.12 -6.36 -12.50
C LYS A 173 -8.50 -5.00 -12.19
N GLU A 174 -8.32 -4.19 -13.23
CA GLU A 174 -8.08 -2.77 -13.06
C GLU A 174 -9.32 -2.10 -12.50
N VAL A 175 -9.16 -1.40 -11.38
CA VAL A 175 -10.19 -0.55 -10.80
C VAL A 175 -9.55 0.76 -10.34
N PRO A 176 -10.18 1.92 -10.56
CA PRO A 176 -9.65 3.20 -10.08
C PRO A 176 -9.39 3.17 -8.57
N GLY A 177 -8.19 3.62 -8.16
CA GLY A 177 -7.80 3.65 -6.74
C GLY A 177 -7.52 2.27 -6.12
N PHE A 178 -7.48 1.20 -6.93
CA PHE A 178 -7.17 -0.18 -6.53
C PHE A 178 -8.00 -0.68 -5.34
N VAL A 179 -7.45 -1.41 -4.39
CA VAL A 179 -8.19 -1.92 -3.21
C VAL A 179 -7.93 -1.06 -1.98
N ALA A 180 -6.67 -0.88 -1.62
CA ALA A 180 -6.33 -0.27 -0.34
C ALA A 180 -6.60 1.24 -0.33
N THR A 181 -6.32 1.96 -1.44
CA THR A 181 -6.69 3.38 -1.57
C THR A 181 -8.20 3.58 -1.50
N ARG A 182 -9.00 2.71 -2.13
CA ARG A 182 -10.47 2.82 -2.07
C ARG A 182 -11.01 2.65 -0.66
N LEU A 183 -10.43 1.71 0.12
CA LEU A 183 -10.81 1.53 1.52
C LEU A 183 -10.43 2.74 2.37
N GLN A 184 -9.23 3.30 2.14
CA GLN A 184 -8.79 4.51 2.81
C GLN A 184 -9.67 5.73 2.44
N GLU A 185 -10.02 5.88 1.16
CA GLU A 185 -10.91 6.95 0.68
C GLU A 185 -12.31 6.86 1.26
N ALA A 186 -12.83 5.66 1.49
CA ALA A 186 -14.12 5.50 2.15
C ALA A 186 -14.12 6.07 3.58
N LEU A 187 -13.06 5.80 4.35
CA LEU A 187 -12.87 6.39 5.68
C LEU A 187 -12.67 7.90 5.61
N TRP A 188 -11.85 8.38 4.67
CA TRP A 188 -11.55 9.79 4.50
C TRP A 188 -12.78 10.62 4.14
N ARG A 189 -13.61 10.14 3.20
CA ARG A 189 -14.84 10.84 2.81
C ARG A 189 -15.81 10.97 3.97
N GLU A 190 -15.99 9.92 4.75
CA GLU A 190 -16.85 9.97 5.95
C GLU A 190 -16.28 10.93 6.99
N ALA A 191 -14.95 10.94 7.21
CA ALA A 191 -14.30 11.87 8.12
C ALA A 191 -14.53 13.33 7.71
N LEU A 192 -14.40 13.64 6.41
CA LEU A 192 -14.67 14.99 5.90
C LEU A 192 -16.13 15.42 6.15
N HIS A 193 -17.09 14.51 5.93
CA HIS A 193 -18.50 14.81 6.22
C HIS A 193 -18.75 15.07 7.70
N MET A 194 -18.15 14.30 8.60
CA MET A 194 -18.28 14.50 10.04
C MET A 194 -17.75 15.86 10.49
N VAL A 195 -16.61 16.27 9.93
CA VAL A 195 -16.01 17.58 10.24
C VAL A 195 -16.86 18.72 9.67
N ASP A 196 -17.28 18.63 8.41
CA ASP A 196 -18.08 19.65 7.72
C ASP A 196 -19.42 19.90 8.41
N ASN A 197 -20.06 18.82 8.89
CA ASN A 197 -21.33 18.90 9.61
C ASN A 197 -21.18 19.25 11.11
N GLY A 198 -19.96 19.39 11.63
CA GLY A 198 -19.71 19.65 13.05
C GLY A 198 -20.05 18.48 13.97
N GLU A 199 -20.08 17.25 13.46
CA GLU A 199 -20.41 16.03 14.19
C GLU A 199 -19.25 15.55 15.06
N ALA A 200 -18.00 15.73 14.57
CA ALA A 200 -16.78 15.36 15.28
C ALA A 200 -15.59 16.22 14.81
N SER A 201 -14.65 16.47 15.70
CA SER A 201 -13.38 17.11 15.34
C SER A 201 -12.43 16.07 14.68
N PRO A 202 -11.39 16.52 13.91
CA PRO A 202 -10.36 15.63 13.42
C PRO A 202 -9.71 14.79 14.52
N SER A 203 -9.49 15.37 15.70
CA SER A 203 -8.93 14.66 16.87
C SER A 203 -9.87 13.56 17.40
N ASP A 204 -11.19 13.81 17.42
CA ASP A 204 -12.17 12.82 17.88
C ASP A 204 -12.24 11.64 16.90
N ILE A 205 -12.19 11.94 15.60
CA ILE A 205 -12.18 10.93 14.52
C ILE A 205 -10.94 10.03 14.64
N ASP A 206 -9.74 10.62 14.74
CA ASP A 206 -8.50 9.86 14.91
C ASP A 206 -8.52 9.03 16.19
N LYS A 207 -8.97 9.62 17.30
CA LYS A 207 -9.10 8.92 18.59
C LYS A 207 -10.06 7.72 18.50
N ALA A 208 -11.19 7.89 17.83
CA ALA A 208 -12.17 6.82 17.62
C ALA A 208 -11.59 5.68 16.76
N LEU A 209 -10.89 6.01 15.67
CA LEU A 209 -10.26 5.02 14.79
C LEU A 209 -9.15 4.25 15.50
N ILE A 210 -8.20 4.96 16.13
CA ILE A 210 -7.01 4.36 16.77
C ILE A 210 -7.38 3.47 17.95
N ASN A 211 -8.40 3.84 18.73
CA ASN A 211 -8.81 3.08 19.93
C ASN A 211 -9.97 2.11 19.67
N GLY A 212 -10.62 2.18 18.51
CA GLY A 212 -11.74 1.33 18.14
C GLY A 212 -11.35 0.27 17.11
N PRO A 213 -11.62 0.51 15.81
CA PRO A 213 -11.46 -0.53 14.78
C PRO A 213 -10.01 -0.82 14.40
N ALA A 214 -9.11 0.20 14.41
CA ALA A 214 -7.77 0.05 13.87
C ALA A 214 -6.93 -1.05 14.53
N PRO A 215 -6.88 -1.24 15.87
CA PRO A 215 -6.07 -2.29 16.46
C PRO A 215 -6.43 -3.70 15.96
N ARG A 216 -7.71 -3.99 15.76
CA ARG A 216 -8.14 -5.29 15.22
C ARG A 216 -7.90 -5.41 13.71
N MET A 217 -8.02 -4.29 12.97
CA MET A 217 -7.74 -4.26 11.52
C MET A 217 -6.28 -4.53 11.19
N VAL A 218 -5.35 -4.07 12.03
CA VAL A 218 -3.92 -4.35 11.87
C VAL A 218 -3.62 -5.85 11.92
N VAL A 219 -4.41 -6.59 12.69
CA VAL A 219 -4.18 -8.02 12.92
C VAL A 219 -4.91 -8.91 11.90
N GLN A 220 -6.14 -8.54 11.54
CA GLN A 220 -7.04 -9.43 10.79
C GLN A 220 -7.61 -8.80 9.52
N GLY A 221 -7.51 -7.48 9.35
CA GLY A 221 -8.29 -6.78 8.34
C GLY A 221 -9.79 -6.75 8.65
N GLN A 222 -10.56 -6.02 7.84
CA GLN A 222 -11.98 -5.78 8.11
C GLN A 222 -12.85 -7.04 7.99
N CYS A 223 -12.62 -7.86 6.96
CA CYS A 223 -13.44 -9.05 6.70
C CYS A 223 -13.31 -10.08 7.82
N MET A 224 -12.08 -10.41 8.21
CA MET A 224 -11.85 -11.36 9.30
C MET A 224 -12.27 -10.81 10.66
N ALA A 225 -12.13 -9.50 10.90
CA ALA A 225 -12.61 -8.90 12.14
C ALA A 225 -14.12 -9.09 12.31
N PHE A 226 -14.90 -8.97 11.26
CA PHE A 226 -16.35 -9.20 11.29
C PHE A 226 -16.71 -10.69 11.35
N HIS A 227 -15.96 -11.54 10.62
CA HIS A 227 -16.13 -12.99 10.69
C HIS A 227 -15.98 -13.50 12.13
N VAL A 228 -14.89 -13.12 12.80
CA VAL A 228 -14.58 -13.56 14.16
C VAL A 228 -15.52 -12.92 15.21
N ALA A 229 -16.01 -11.71 14.98
CA ALA A 229 -16.91 -11.02 15.92
C ALA A 229 -18.25 -11.75 16.11
N CYS A 230 -18.68 -12.57 15.17
CA CYS A 230 -19.97 -13.29 15.22
C CYS A 230 -19.85 -14.74 15.71
N GLY A 231 -18.73 -15.10 16.35
CA GLY A 231 -18.53 -16.42 16.93
C GLY A 231 -18.54 -17.54 15.87
N GLU A 232 -19.05 -18.70 16.24
CA GLU A 232 -19.10 -19.89 15.36
C GLU A 232 -19.92 -19.68 14.09
N GLY A 233 -20.90 -18.79 14.11
CA GLY A 233 -21.70 -18.45 12.94
C GLY A 233 -20.96 -17.61 11.88
N GLY A 234 -19.84 -16.98 12.26
CA GLY A 234 -18.91 -16.30 11.36
C GLY A 234 -19.55 -15.24 10.48
N MET A 235 -19.07 -15.10 9.25
CA MET A 235 -19.54 -14.10 8.29
C MET A 235 -21.01 -14.33 7.88
N ALA A 236 -21.51 -15.57 7.88
CA ALA A 236 -22.92 -15.84 7.61
C ALA A 236 -23.81 -15.12 8.62
N THR A 237 -23.57 -15.34 9.93
CA THR A 237 -24.29 -14.65 11.01
C THR A 237 -24.13 -13.13 10.92
N ASN A 238 -22.92 -12.62 10.61
CA ASN A 238 -22.71 -11.18 10.45
C ASN A 238 -23.64 -10.60 9.38
N LEU A 239 -23.69 -11.20 8.21
CA LEU A 239 -24.49 -10.69 7.08
C LEU A 239 -26.01 -10.85 7.34
N ASP A 240 -26.42 -11.93 7.99
CA ASP A 240 -27.84 -12.17 8.32
C ASP A 240 -28.36 -11.19 9.38
N GLN A 241 -27.57 -10.92 10.42
CA GLN A 241 -27.96 -10.02 11.52
C GLN A 241 -27.79 -8.53 11.19
N PHE A 242 -26.66 -8.16 10.58
CA PHE A 242 -26.31 -6.76 10.33
C PHE A 242 -26.53 -6.32 8.89
N GLY A 243 -26.79 -7.24 7.95
CA GLY A 243 -27.14 -6.92 6.56
C GLY A 243 -28.29 -5.89 6.43
N PRO A 244 -29.40 -6.00 7.19
CA PRO A 244 -30.46 -5.00 7.16
C PRO A 244 -29.99 -3.59 7.53
N ALA A 245 -29.00 -3.45 8.43
CA ALA A 245 -28.45 -2.17 8.87
C ALA A 245 -27.61 -1.46 7.79
N LEU A 246 -27.19 -2.15 6.72
CA LEU A 246 -26.50 -1.53 5.58
C LEU A 246 -27.36 -0.46 4.88
N LYS A 247 -28.69 -0.52 5.05
CA LYS A 247 -29.63 0.46 4.50
C LYS A 247 -29.86 1.67 5.44
N TRP A 248 -29.29 1.64 6.65
CA TRP A 248 -29.40 2.73 7.59
C TRP A 248 -28.41 3.85 7.27
N PRO A 249 -28.71 5.11 7.61
CA PRO A 249 -27.87 6.25 7.29
C PRO A 249 -26.66 6.38 8.24
N TRP A 250 -25.89 5.28 8.41
CA TRP A 250 -24.71 5.28 9.27
C TRP A 250 -23.46 5.82 8.57
N THR A 251 -23.50 5.86 7.26
CA THR A 251 -22.44 6.46 6.44
C THR A 251 -23.07 7.17 5.24
N ARG A 252 -22.31 8.06 4.60
CA ARG A 252 -22.75 8.78 3.39
C ARG A 252 -22.34 8.06 2.11
N LEU A 253 -21.77 6.87 2.24
CA LEU A 253 -21.52 5.98 1.11
C LEU A 253 -22.80 5.19 0.78
N GLN A 254 -23.10 5.09 -0.52
CA GLN A 254 -24.20 4.23 -0.95
C GLN A 254 -23.82 2.77 -0.71
N ALA A 255 -24.62 2.07 0.10
CA ALA A 255 -24.43 0.66 0.35
C ALA A 255 -24.74 -0.17 -0.92
N PRO A 256 -23.99 -1.25 -1.21
CA PRO A 256 -24.37 -2.21 -2.25
C PRO A 256 -25.61 -2.99 -1.84
N GLU A 257 -26.34 -3.48 -2.83
CA GLU A 257 -27.40 -4.48 -2.55
C GLU A 257 -26.74 -5.79 -2.08
N LEU A 258 -27.18 -6.29 -0.93
CA LEU A 258 -26.71 -7.57 -0.38
C LEU A 258 -27.42 -8.73 -1.06
N THR A 259 -26.96 -9.08 -2.27
CA THR A 259 -27.44 -10.22 -3.01
C THR A 259 -26.93 -11.54 -2.42
N THR A 260 -27.63 -12.65 -2.71
CA THR A 260 -27.14 -14.00 -2.32
C THR A 260 -25.71 -14.25 -2.82
N GLU A 261 -25.41 -13.84 -4.07
CA GLU A 261 -24.08 -13.97 -4.65
C GLU A 261 -23.02 -13.19 -3.88
N LEU A 262 -23.32 -11.94 -3.48
CA LEU A 262 -22.39 -11.12 -2.67
C LEU A 262 -22.15 -11.76 -1.30
N ARG A 263 -23.24 -12.22 -0.66
CA ARG A 263 -23.17 -12.92 0.63
C ARG A 263 -22.27 -14.16 0.55
N ASP A 264 -22.48 -15.00 -0.44
CA ASP A 264 -21.72 -16.23 -0.61
C ASP A 264 -20.24 -15.96 -0.90
N LYS A 265 -19.92 -14.96 -1.70
CA LYS A 265 -18.54 -14.52 -1.93
C LYS A 265 -17.85 -14.08 -0.63
N MET A 266 -18.54 -13.33 0.23
CA MET A 266 -17.99 -12.90 1.52
C MET A 266 -17.79 -14.07 2.48
N VAL A 267 -18.80 -14.94 2.62
CA VAL A 267 -18.74 -16.12 3.49
C VAL A 267 -17.61 -17.06 3.07
N ASN A 268 -17.57 -17.42 1.79
CA ASN A 268 -16.55 -18.35 1.27
C ASN A 268 -15.14 -17.78 1.40
N GLY A 269 -14.94 -16.51 1.03
CA GLY A 269 -13.63 -15.86 1.17
C GLY A 269 -13.15 -15.75 2.61
N CYS A 270 -14.04 -15.47 3.56
CA CYS A 270 -13.69 -15.45 4.99
C CYS A 270 -13.39 -16.86 5.53
N ASN A 271 -14.15 -17.87 5.10
CA ASN A 271 -13.89 -19.26 5.48
C ASN A 271 -12.56 -19.77 4.91
N GLU A 272 -12.23 -19.44 3.65
CA GLU A 272 -10.92 -19.74 3.07
C GLU A 272 -9.77 -19.11 3.88
N MET A 273 -9.92 -17.85 4.31
CA MET A 273 -8.93 -17.15 5.16
C MET A 273 -8.80 -17.80 6.54
N ALA A 274 -9.89 -18.26 7.13
CA ALA A 274 -9.90 -18.95 8.41
C ALA A 274 -9.27 -20.36 8.32
N GLY A 275 -9.39 -21.01 7.15
CA GLY A 275 -8.95 -22.39 6.92
C GLY A 275 -9.64 -23.35 7.88
N ASP A 276 -8.93 -24.41 8.28
CA ASP A 276 -9.41 -25.39 9.26
C ASP A 276 -9.28 -24.89 10.73
N THR A 277 -8.95 -23.62 10.91
CA THR A 277 -8.76 -23.03 12.24
C THR A 277 -10.12 -22.75 12.87
N ASN A 278 -10.40 -23.34 14.02
CA ASN A 278 -11.62 -23.06 14.74
C ASN A 278 -11.69 -21.64 15.30
N PHE A 279 -12.90 -21.19 15.62
CA PHE A 279 -13.16 -19.83 16.10
C PHE A 279 -12.32 -19.48 17.36
N GLU A 280 -12.19 -20.38 18.32
CA GLU A 280 -11.45 -20.12 19.56
C GLU A 280 -9.98 -19.82 19.30
N ILE A 281 -9.36 -20.56 18.38
CA ILE A 281 -7.96 -20.33 17.99
C ILE A 281 -7.82 -19.00 17.23
N LEU A 282 -8.76 -18.68 16.32
CA LEU A 282 -8.75 -17.41 15.61
C LEU A 282 -8.91 -16.24 16.58
N ALA A 283 -9.81 -16.34 17.54
CA ALA A 283 -10.02 -15.31 18.54
C ALA A 283 -8.78 -15.14 19.45
N SER A 284 -8.17 -16.24 19.90
CA SER A 284 -6.95 -16.18 20.73
C SER A 284 -5.79 -15.53 20.00
N LYS A 285 -5.51 -15.93 18.75
CA LYS A 285 -4.46 -15.32 17.92
C LYS A 285 -4.70 -13.81 17.69
N ARG A 286 -5.96 -13.43 17.43
CA ARG A 286 -6.34 -12.02 17.31
C ARG A 286 -6.02 -11.27 18.59
N ASP A 287 -6.46 -11.79 19.75
CA ASP A 287 -6.31 -11.11 21.03
C ASP A 287 -4.84 -10.95 21.42
N GLU A 288 -4.01 -11.97 21.24
CA GLU A 288 -2.55 -11.93 21.48
C GLU A 288 -1.87 -10.88 20.59
N ALA A 289 -2.23 -10.83 19.31
CA ALA A 289 -1.65 -9.89 18.37
C ALA A 289 -2.11 -8.45 18.65
N ILE A 290 -3.38 -8.22 19.01
CA ILE A 290 -3.88 -6.91 19.44
C ILE A 290 -3.15 -6.43 20.71
N VAL A 291 -2.94 -7.30 21.68
CA VAL A 291 -2.18 -6.99 22.90
C VAL A 291 -0.75 -6.57 22.55
N SER A 292 -0.11 -7.29 21.62
CA SER A 292 1.25 -6.94 21.14
C SER A 292 1.29 -5.57 20.49
N VAL A 293 0.33 -5.25 19.62
CA VAL A 293 0.20 -3.94 18.98
C VAL A 293 -0.02 -2.84 20.01
N LEU A 294 -0.94 -3.03 20.95
CA LEU A 294 -1.23 -2.05 21.99
C LEU A 294 -0.02 -1.81 22.91
N ASN A 295 0.74 -2.84 23.24
CA ASN A 295 1.97 -2.71 24.01
C ASN A 295 3.04 -1.95 23.25
N ALA A 296 3.18 -2.22 21.93
CA ALA A 296 4.10 -1.48 21.08
C ALA A 296 3.70 0.00 20.97
N LEU A 297 2.41 0.29 20.84
CA LEU A 297 1.87 1.65 20.81
C LEU A 297 2.10 2.38 22.14
N LYS A 298 1.80 1.73 23.28
CA LYS A 298 2.04 2.33 24.61
C LYS A 298 3.48 2.74 24.83
N LYS A 299 4.45 1.90 24.44
CA LYS A 299 5.88 2.23 24.52
C LYS A 299 6.24 3.46 23.70
N LYS A 300 5.61 3.69 22.55
CA LYS A 300 5.89 4.83 21.68
C LYS A 300 5.14 6.09 22.09
N PHE A 301 3.88 5.98 22.47
CA PHE A 301 3.11 7.14 22.91
C PHE A 301 3.57 7.68 24.28
N CYS A 302 3.99 6.83 25.22
CA CYS A 302 4.68 7.29 26.42
C CYS A 302 5.93 8.15 26.10
N LEU A 303 6.66 7.83 25.02
CA LEU A 303 7.84 8.59 24.61
C LEU A 303 7.51 9.92 23.90
N LEU A 304 6.28 10.06 23.38
CA LEU A 304 5.84 11.27 22.66
C LEU A 304 5.08 12.27 23.55
N TYR A 305 4.49 11.81 24.65
CA TYR A 305 3.61 12.63 25.51
C TYR A 305 4.09 12.77 26.95
N THR A 306 5.30 12.29 27.30
CA THR A 306 5.84 12.38 28.67
C THR A 306 6.67 13.64 28.93
N SER A 307 6.69 14.63 28.03
CA SER A 307 7.41 15.86 28.32
C SER A 307 6.59 17.03 28.85
N ASP A 308 5.26 17.11 28.65
CA ASP A 308 4.57 18.36 28.99
C ASP A 308 3.15 18.24 29.61
N ALA A 309 2.62 17.04 29.89
CA ALA A 309 1.24 16.91 30.40
C ALA A 309 1.14 16.64 31.92
N ALA A 310 2.23 16.59 32.64
CA ALA A 310 2.25 16.29 34.08
C ALA A 310 2.26 17.53 34.98
N ASP A 311 2.48 18.74 34.45
CA ASP A 311 2.56 19.97 35.24
C ASP A 311 1.30 20.83 35.31
N ASP A 312 0.27 20.54 34.48
CA ASP A 312 -0.98 21.30 34.46
C ASP A 312 -2.11 20.71 35.32
N LEU A 313 -1.87 19.70 36.13
CA LEU A 313 -2.84 19.10 37.07
C LEU A 313 -2.33 19.13 38.53
N ARG A 314 -1.61 20.19 38.92
CA ARG A 314 -1.39 20.50 40.34
C ARG A 314 -1.92 21.86 40.70
#